data_0f95493e4d2d96318e69a16c38a11ac6
#
_entry.id   0f95493e4d2d96318e69a16c38a11ac6
#
_cell.length_a   1.000
_cell.length_b   1.000
_cell.length_c   1.000
_cell.angle_alpha   90.00
_cell.angle_beta   90.00
_cell.angle_gamma   90.00
#
_symmetry.space_group_name_H-M   'P 1'
#
loop_
_entity.id
_entity.type
_entity.pdbx_description
1 polymer ?
#
loop_
_entity_poly.entity_id
_entity_poly.type
_entity_poly.pdbx_seq_one_letter_code
_entity_poly.pdbx_strand_id
1 'polypeptide(L)'
;MSNTKKIAIVTDSNSGISKDIPEGVFVLPMPCLINDTDYFEGINLTYEEFYNMLSDEATVSTSQPSIGNLSEFWTNILKDYDEIIHIPMSSGLSQACATAENLAKDFSGRVFVVNNHRVSITLKESVYDAVKLREQGKTAAEIKEYLLATSAQSAIYIAVDTMKYLKKGGRVTPAAAMIGSILKIKPVLQIHGEKLDRYMLARGSIKAREVLKEALKKELETEFAAFTAQGEMCVSVAYTDNLAEAEKFISEFKEMMPDIPIHFSDPLPLSVSCHIGPGALGVSCARFIK
;
A
#
# COMPACT_ATOMS: atom_id res chain seq x y z
N MET A 1 -1.63 15.76 36.27
CA MET A 1 -1.38 14.58 35.42
C MET A 1 -1.84 14.95 34.03
N SER A 2 -0.95 14.99 33.06
CA SER A 2 -1.33 15.22 31.66
C SER A 2 -2.22 14.07 31.24
N ASN A 3 -3.48 14.37 30.96
CA ASN A 3 -4.42 13.36 30.45
C ASN A 3 -4.05 13.07 29.00
N THR A 4 -3.10 12.14 28.79
CA THR A 4 -2.65 11.74 27.46
C THR A 4 -3.85 11.09 26.75
N LYS A 5 -4.32 11.69 25.66
CA LYS A 5 -5.44 11.17 24.87
C LYS A 5 -5.11 9.78 24.34
N LYS A 6 -6.08 8.89 24.39
CA LYS A 6 -5.98 7.55 23.81
C LYS A 6 -6.25 7.63 22.31
N ILE A 7 -5.23 7.36 21.49
CA ILE A 7 -5.29 7.51 20.03
C ILE A 7 -5.41 6.13 19.37
N ALA A 8 -6.44 5.96 18.53
CA ALA A 8 -6.57 4.82 17.63
C ALA A 8 -5.92 5.16 16.27
N ILE A 9 -5.31 4.14 15.65
CA ILE A 9 -4.79 4.24 14.29
C ILE A 9 -5.70 3.41 13.40
N VAL A 10 -6.25 4.02 12.37
CA VAL A 10 -7.14 3.39 11.39
C VAL A 10 -6.46 3.40 10.02
N THR A 11 -6.52 2.29 9.32
CA THR A 11 -6.14 2.17 7.91
C THR A 11 -7.19 1.34 7.18
N ASP A 12 -7.06 1.17 5.88
CA ASP A 12 -7.87 0.25 5.11
C ASP A 12 -7.09 -1.03 4.74
N SER A 13 -7.79 -2.06 4.26
CA SER A 13 -7.17 -3.34 3.91
C SER A 13 -6.15 -3.24 2.77
N ASN A 14 -6.09 -2.12 2.03
CA ASN A 14 -5.03 -1.89 1.04
C ASN A 14 -3.63 -1.72 1.67
N SER A 15 -3.53 -1.56 2.98
CA SER A 15 -2.26 -1.59 3.71
C SER A 15 -1.61 -2.97 3.75
N GLY A 16 -2.38 -4.05 3.54
CA GLY A 16 -1.91 -5.43 3.69
C GLY A 16 -1.72 -5.88 5.14
N ILE A 17 -2.22 -5.10 6.10
CA ILE A 17 -2.22 -5.50 7.52
C ILE A 17 -3.42 -6.41 7.74
N SER A 18 -3.18 -7.72 7.90
CA SER A 18 -4.23 -8.74 8.11
C SER A 18 -3.93 -9.69 9.25
N LYS A 19 -2.66 -9.75 9.70
CA LYS A 19 -2.19 -10.60 10.80
C LYS A 19 -1.35 -9.77 11.76
N ASP A 20 -1.26 -10.21 13.00
CA ASP A 20 -0.44 -9.57 14.05
C ASP A 20 -0.68 -8.05 14.13
N ILE A 21 -1.97 -7.67 14.07
CA ILE A 21 -2.41 -6.27 14.06
C ILE A 21 -1.96 -5.62 15.39
N PRO A 22 -1.17 -4.53 15.37
CA PRO A 22 -0.73 -3.88 16.59
C PRO A 22 -1.91 -3.38 17.44
N GLU A 23 -1.74 -3.31 18.75
CA GLU A 23 -2.78 -2.81 19.67
C GLU A 23 -3.20 -1.39 19.28
N GLY A 24 -4.51 -1.14 19.25
CA GLY A 24 -5.09 0.14 18.87
C GLY A 24 -4.99 0.48 17.40
N VAL A 25 -4.63 -0.49 16.55
CA VAL A 25 -4.73 -0.39 15.08
C VAL A 25 -6.00 -1.09 14.62
N PHE A 26 -6.75 -0.46 13.72
CA PHE A 26 -8.00 -0.96 13.17
C PHE A 26 -7.94 -0.91 11.65
N VAL A 27 -8.34 -1.99 11.02
CA VAL A 27 -8.31 -2.13 9.55
C VAL A 27 -9.73 -2.13 8.99
N LEU A 28 -10.05 -1.14 8.17
CA LEU A 28 -11.34 -1.04 7.48
C LEU A 28 -11.32 -1.95 6.24
N PRO A 29 -12.20 -2.96 6.15
CA PRO A 29 -12.24 -3.82 4.98
C PRO A 29 -12.67 -3.07 3.72
N MET A 30 -11.90 -3.26 2.63
CA MET A 30 -12.23 -2.73 1.31
C MET A 30 -12.94 -3.78 0.47
N PRO A 31 -14.09 -3.46 -0.15
CA PRO A 31 -14.80 -4.43 -0.96
C PRO A 31 -14.08 -4.73 -2.28
N CYS A 32 -14.02 -6.03 -2.62
CA CYS A 32 -13.66 -6.53 -3.94
C CYS A 32 -14.94 -7.03 -4.61
N LEU A 33 -15.26 -6.55 -5.80
CA LEU A 33 -16.40 -6.99 -6.58
C LEU A 33 -15.93 -8.00 -7.63
N ILE A 34 -16.46 -9.21 -7.56
CA ILE A 34 -16.21 -10.26 -8.54
C ILE A 34 -17.56 -10.70 -9.08
N ASN A 35 -17.79 -10.51 -10.38
CA ASN A 35 -19.07 -10.80 -11.04
C ASN A 35 -20.27 -10.19 -10.27
N ASP A 36 -20.15 -8.90 -9.95
CA ASP A 36 -21.14 -8.07 -9.24
C ASP A 36 -21.48 -8.53 -7.80
N THR A 37 -20.67 -9.40 -7.22
CA THR A 37 -20.79 -9.83 -5.82
C THR A 37 -19.68 -9.21 -4.98
N ASP A 38 -20.04 -8.66 -3.81
CA ASP A 38 -19.10 -8.07 -2.85
C ASP A 38 -18.39 -9.15 -2.03
N TYR A 39 -17.07 -9.05 -2.02
CA TYR A 39 -16.18 -9.88 -1.20
C TYR A 39 -15.25 -9.01 -0.35
N PHE A 40 -14.84 -9.53 0.80
CA PHE A 40 -13.95 -8.88 1.74
C PHE A 40 -12.82 -9.83 2.11
N GLU A 41 -11.58 -9.38 1.92
CA GLU A 41 -10.37 -10.13 2.23
C GLU A 41 -10.35 -10.58 3.70
N GLY A 42 -10.10 -11.88 3.92
CA GLY A 42 -10.02 -12.47 5.26
C GLY A 42 -11.36 -12.62 6.00
N ILE A 43 -12.48 -12.20 5.39
CA ILE A 43 -13.84 -12.36 5.93
C ILE A 43 -14.60 -13.43 5.13
N ASN A 44 -14.76 -13.24 3.84
CA ASN A 44 -15.47 -14.17 2.95
C ASN A 44 -14.73 -14.40 1.62
N LEU A 45 -13.43 -14.08 1.56
CA LEU A 45 -12.58 -14.33 0.40
C LEU A 45 -11.13 -14.56 0.85
N THR A 46 -10.59 -15.70 0.45
CA THR A 46 -9.16 -16.03 0.59
C THR A 46 -8.39 -15.70 -0.68
N TYR A 47 -7.04 -15.66 -0.61
CA TYR A 47 -6.17 -15.47 -1.79
C TYR A 47 -6.37 -16.58 -2.82
N GLU A 48 -6.45 -17.83 -2.39
CA GLU A 48 -6.65 -18.99 -3.27
C GLU A 48 -7.99 -18.89 -4.01
N GLU A 49 -9.08 -18.64 -3.30
CA GLU A 49 -10.40 -18.45 -3.90
C GLU A 49 -10.41 -17.29 -4.89
N PHE A 50 -9.79 -16.16 -4.53
CA PHE A 50 -9.71 -15.00 -5.42
C PHE A 50 -9.03 -15.34 -6.75
N TYR A 51 -7.83 -15.96 -6.72
CA TYR A 51 -7.12 -16.30 -7.96
C TYR A 51 -7.82 -17.41 -8.76
N ASN A 52 -8.50 -18.34 -8.11
CA ASN A 52 -9.33 -19.33 -8.78
C ASN A 52 -10.56 -18.72 -9.48
N MET A 53 -11.11 -17.62 -8.94
CA MET A 53 -12.20 -16.86 -9.55
C MET A 53 -11.74 -15.97 -10.72
N LEU A 54 -10.46 -15.63 -10.81
CA LEU A 54 -9.90 -14.79 -11.88
C LEU A 54 -9.81 -15.57 -13.20
N SER A 55 -10.93 -15.87 -13.80
CA SER A 55 -11.01 -16.38 -15.17
C SER A 55 -10.87 -15.23 -16.19
N ASP A 56 -10.67 -15.56 -17.48
CA ASP A 56 -10.60 -14.56 -18.54
C ASP A 56 -11.89 -13.75 -18.70
N GLU A 57 -13.04 -14.32 -18.31
CA GLU A 57 -14.37 -13.72 -18.40
C GLU A 57 -14.80 -13.02 -17.11
N ALA A 58 -14.09 -13.21 -15.98
CA ALA A 58 -14.47 -12.60 -14.72
C ALA A 58 -14.41 -11.06 -14.78
N THR A 59 -15.45 -10.41 -14.30
CA THR A 59 -15.45 -8.98 -14.05
C THR A 59 -14.93 -8.72 -12.65
N VAL A 60 -13.82 -8.00 -12.54
CA VAL A 60 -13.21 -7.66 -11.26
C VAL A 60 -13.10 -6.14 -11.13
N SER A 61 -13.54 -5.63 -10.01
CA SER A 61 -13.43 -4.21 -9.65
C SER A 61 -13.38 -4.03 -8.13
N THR A 62 -13.25 -2.80 -7.67
CA THR A 62 -13.28 -2.45 -6.25
C THR A 62 -14.17 -1.23 -6.04
N SER A 63 -14.71 -1.09 -4.85
CA SER A 63 -15.37 0.13 -4.41
C SER A 63 -14.76 0.63 -3.11
N GLN A 64 -15.03 1.89 -2.76
CA GLN A 64 -14.76 2.38 -1.42
C GLN A 64 -15.87 1.91 -0.46
N PRO A 65 -15.60 1.81 0.86
CA PRO A 65 -16.65 1.61 1.85
C PRO A 65 -17.72 2.70 1.74
N SER A 66 -18.97 2.36 2.05
CA SER A 66 -20.02 3.38 2.13
C SER A 66 -19.72 4.41 3.22
N ILE A 67 -20.21 5.64 3.05
CA ILE A 67 -20.06 6.69 4.07
C ILE A 67 -20.68 6.23 5.40
N GLY A 68 -21.80 5.50 5.36
CA GLY A 68 -22.44 4.93 6.55
C GLY A 68 -21.52 3.94 7.28
N ASN A 69 -20.92 2.99 6.56
CA ASN A 69 -20.01 2.02 7.14
C ASN A 69 -18.77 2.69 7.76
N LEU A 70 -18.20 3.68 7.07
CA LEU A 70 -17.05 4.44 7.59
C LEU A 70 -17.42 5.22 8.86
N SER A 71 -18.57 5.89 8.86
CA SER A 71 -19.08 6.64 10.01
C SER A 71 -19.33 5.73 11.22
N GLU A 72 -19.97 4.60 11.01
CA GLU A 72 -20.21 3.60 12.05
C GLU A 72 -18.91 3.03 12.61
N PHE A 73 -17.94 2.72 11.73
CA PHE A 73 -16.63 2.20 12.11
C PHE A 73 -15.89 3.18 13.04
N TRP A 74 -15.82 4.47 12.69
CA TRP A 74 -15.22 5.48 13.54
C TRP A 74 -16.00 5.71 14.83
N THR A 75 -17.33 5.75 14.76
CA THR A 75 -18.19 5.93 15.94
C THR A 75 -17.97 4.81 16.95
N ASN A 76 -17.80 3.57 16.49
CA ASN A 76 -17.52 2.44 17.37
C ASN A 76 -16.14 2.54 18.04
N ILE A 77 -15.10 2.92 17.29
CA ILE A 77 -13.75 3.11 17.84
C ILE A 77 -13.73 4.27 18.86
N LEU A 78 -14.44 5.36 18.57
CA LEU A 78 -14.49 6.55 19.45
C LEU A 78 -15.26 6.34 20.76
N LYS A 79 -15.84 5.16 21.01
CA LYS A 79 -16.36 4.78 22.33
C LYS A 79 -15.23 4.49 23.33
N ASP A 80 -14.09 3.95 22.85
CA ASP A 80 -12.96 3.51 23.66
C ASP A 80 -11.70 4.37 23.48
N TYR A 81 -11.68 5.24 22.47
CA TYR A 81 -10.56 6.11 22.09
C TYR A 81 -11.02 7.58 22.01
N ASP A 82 -10.11 8.49 22.35
CA ASP A 82 -10.37 9.93 22.31
C ASP A 82 -10.27 10.50 20.89
N GLU A 83 -9.29 10.02 20.12
CA GLU A 83 -8.95 10.49 18.78
C GLU A 83 -8.61 9.33 17.84
N ILE A 84 -8.80 9.56 16.55
CA ILE A 84 -8.44 8.63 15.46
C ILE A 84 -7.44 9.32 14.53
N ILE A 85 -6.35 8.61 14.20
CA ILE A 85 -5.54 8.84 13.01
C ILE A 85 -6.00 7.87 11.94
N HIS A 86 -6.62 8.36 10.87
CA HIS A 86 -7.02 7.53 9.73
C HIS A 86 -6.05 7.73 8.56
N ILE A 87 -5.36 6.67 8.17
CA ILE A 87 -4.36 6.62 7.10
C ILE A 87 -4.94 5.75 5.96
N PRO A 88 -5.79 6.30 5.07
CA PRO A 88 -6.33 5.57 3.93
C PRO A 88 -5.28 5.47 2.81
N MET A 89 -5.54 4.60 1.83
CA MET A 89 -4.70 4.55 0.63
C MET A 89 -4.71 5.89 -0.13
N SER A 90 -3.67 6.10 -0.93
CA SER A 90 -3.45 7.29 -1.78
C SER A 90 -4.71 7.81 -2.46
N SER A 91 -4.95 9.13 -2.34
CA SER A 91 -6.02 9.83 -3.07
C SER A 91 -5.87 9.76 -4.60
N GLY A 92 -4.67 9.53 -5.12
CA GLY A 92 -4.42 9.32 -6.55
C GLY A 92 -4.96 7.99 -7.08
N LEU A 93 -5.22 7.02 -6.18
CA LEU A 93 -5.70 5.68 -6.53
C LEU A 93 -7.15 5.43 -6.13
N SER A 94 -7.67 6.14 -5.11
CA SER A 94 -9.04 5.97 -4.60
C SER A 94 -9.63 7.28 -4.10
N GLN A 95 -10.96 7.42 -4.23
CA GLN A 95 -11.71 8.53 -3.63
C GLN A 95 -11.95 8.35 -2.11
N ALA A 96 -11.58 7.20 -1.54
CA ALA A 96 -11.80 6.88 -0.13
C ALA A 96 -11.18 7.94 0.81
N CYS A 97 -10.00 8.47 0.47
CA CYS A 97 -9.34 9.53 1.23
C CYS A 97 -10.18 10.82 1.26
N ALA A 98 -10.63 11.32 0.12
CA ALA A 98 -11.45 12.52 0.03
C ALA A 98 -12.82 12.36 0.74
N THR A 99 -13.40 11.16 0.66
CA THR A 99 -14.62 10.80 1.39
C THR A 99 -14.38 10.85 2.90
N ALA A 100 -13.26 10.27 3.37
CA ALA A 100 -12.88 10.30 4.77
C ALA A 100 -12.61 11.74 5.28
N GLU A 101 -11.90 12.56 4.51
CA GLU A 101 -11.64 13.98 4.86
C GLU A 101 -12.93 14.78 5.00
N ASN A 102 -13.92 14.53 4.14
CA ASN A 102 -15.20 15.20 4.23
C ASN A 102 -16.00 14.74 5.46
N LEU A 103 -16.08 13.43 5.68
CA LEU A 103 -16.80 12.87 6.83
C LEU A 103 -16.16 13.27 8.17
N ALA A 104 -14.83 13.39 8.23
CA ALA A 104 -14.12 13.76 9.47
C ALA A 104 -14.56 15.12 10.04
N LYS A 105 -15.12 16.01 9.22
CA LYS A 105 -15.64 17.31 9.65
C LYS A 105 -16.81 17.17 10.64
N ASP A 106 -17.56 16.08 10.56
CA ASP A 106 -18.72 15.79 11.42
C ASP A 106 -18.30 15.19 12.78
N PHE A 107 -17.02 14.86 12.96
CA PHE A 107 -16.49 14.23 14.17
C PHE A 107 -15.82 15.22 15.16
N SER A 108 -16.16 16.50 15.10
CA SER A 108 -15.73 17.53 16.08
C SER A 108 -14.22 17.60 16.31
N GLY A 109 -13.43 17.38 15.26
CA GLY A 109 -11.96 17.42 15.33
C GLY A 109 -11.29 16.20 16.01
N ARG A 110 -12.05 15.11 16.22
CA ARG A 110 -11.54 13.87 16.81
C ARG A 110 -10.95 12.90 15.77
N VAL A 111 -11.14 13.13 14.48
CA VAL A 111 -10.64 12.27 13.40
C VAL A 111 -9.67 13.05 12.53
N PHE A 112 -8.46 12.56 12.45
CA PHE A 112 -7.33 13.14 11.69
C PHE A 112 -7.05 12.26 10.47
N VAL A 113 -7.53 12.64 9.30
CA VAL A 113 -7.25 11.90 8.06
C VAL A 113 -5.89 12.32 7.51
N VAL A 114 -5.10 11.33 7.07
CA VAL A 114 -3.73 11.50 6.56
C VAL A 114 -3.65 11.02 5.13
N ASN A 115 -3.61 11.95 4.18
CA ASN A 115 -3.36 11.64 2.77
C ASN A 115 -1.85 11.70 2.49
N ASN A 116 -1.14 10.65 2.74
CA ASN A 116 0.31 10.59 2.49
C ASN A 116 0.69 9.92 1.17
N HIS A 117 -0.28 9.74 0.26
CA HIS A 117 -0.09 9.20 -1.09
C HIS A 117 0.57 7.81 -1.14
N ARG A 118 0.43 7.01 -0.09
CA ARG A 118 0.99 5.66 0.01
C ARG A 118 -0.07 4.58 -0.22
N VAL A 119 0.38 3.38 -0.55
CA VAL A 119 -0.46 2.20 -0.78
C VAL A 119 0.33 0.92 -0.48
N SER A 120 -0.36 -0.16 -0.11
CA SER A 120 0.23 -1.48 0.13
C SER A 120 1.38 -1.40 1.16
N ILE A 121 2.54 -1.98 0.86
CA ILE A 121 3.70 -2.06 1.76
C ILE A 121 4.21 -0.69 2.25
N THR A 122 4.10 0.38 1.47
CA THR A 122 4.47 1.72 1.96
C THR A 122 3.40 2.32 2.86
N LEU A 123 2.12 2.01 2.64
CA LEU A 123 1.04 2.37 3.56
C LEU A 123 1.16 1.60 4.88
N LYS A 124 1.51 0.31 4.81
CA LYS A 124 1.82 -0.51 5.98
C LYS A 124 2.91 0.14 6.82
N GLU A 125 4.03 0.55 6.21
CA GLU A 125 5.12 1.25 6.90
C GLU A 125 4.62 2.51 7.63
N SER A 126 3.77 3.32 6.99
CA SER A 126 3.20 4.52 7.61
C SER A 126 2.34 4.20 8.84
N VAL A 127 1.63 3.08 8.85
CA VAL A 127 0.86 2.64 10.02
C VAL A 127 1.79 2.27 11.17
N TYR A 128 2.89 1.56 10.90
CA TYR A 128 3.87 1.22 11.93
C TYR A 128 4.62 2.46 12.45
N ASP A 129 4.93 3.44 11.59
CA ASP A 129 5.47 4.74 12.02
C ASP A 129 4.48 5.48 12.93
N ALA A 130 3.18 5.48 12.59
CA ALA A 130 2.16 6.07 13.45
C ALA A 130 2.06 5.37 14.82
N VAL A 131 2.20 4.04 14.86
CA VAL A 131 2.25 3.27 16.11
C VAL A 131 3.44 3.70 16.97
N LYS A 132 4.64 3.76 16.39
CA LYS A 132 5.86 4.20 17.09
C LYS A 132 5.75 5.63 17.63
N LEU A 133 5.22 6.55 16.84
CA LEU A 133 5.01 7.94 17.26
C LEU A 133 4.02 8.03 18.43
N ARG A 134 2.93 7.26 18.38
CA ARG A 134 1.96 7.15 19.48
C ARG A 134 2.63 6.62 20.75
N GLU A 135 3.45 5.58 20.65
CA GLU A 135 4.21 5.00 21.77
C GLU A 135 5.24 5.99 22.37
N GLN A 136 5.77 6.86 21.53
CA GLN A 136 6.62 7.98 21.95
C GLN A 136 5.84 9.15 22.58
N GLY A 137 4.50 9.04 22.71
CA GLY A 137 3.64 10.02 23.35
C GLY A 137 3.28 11.22 22.46
N LYS A 138 3.44 11.09 21.14
CA LYS A 138 3.04 12.14 20.19
C LYS A 138 1.51 12.28 20.13
N THR A 139 1.04 13.51 19.98
CA THR A 139 -0.36 13.82 19.75
C THR A 139 -0.81 13.41 18.34
N ALA A 140 -2.12 13.27 18.12
CA ALA A 140 -2.67 12.96 16.80
C ALA A 140 -2.28 14.00 15.74
N ALA A 141 -2.21 15.26 16.11
CA ALA A 141 -1.77 16.33 15.22
C ALA A 141 -0.29 16.20 14.80
N GLU A 142 0.62 15.91 15.75
CA GLU A 142 2.04 15.68 15.46
C GLU A 142 2.27 14.44 14.60
N ILE A 143 1.52 13.35 14.87
CA ILE A 143 1.58 12.12 14.04
C ILE A 143 1.14 12.44 12.61
N LYS A 144 0.01 13.13 12.44
CA LYS A 144 -0.46 13.55 11.11
C LYS A 144 0.58 14.41 10.40
N GLU A 145 1.13 15.41 11.06
CA GLU A 145 2.15 16.30 10.49
C GLU A 145 3.38 15.52 10.01
N TYR A 146 3.89 14.61 10.85
CA TYR A 146 5.03 13.76 10.48
C TYR A 146 4.75 12.91 9.24
N LEU A 147 3.60 12.22 9.21
CA LEU A 147 3.24 11.35 8.08
C LEU A 147 3.04 12.12 6.78
N LEU A 148 2.54 13.36 6.84
CA LEU A 148 2.43 14.23 5.68
C LEU A 148 3.80 14.74 5.22
N ALA A 149 4.67 15.13 6.15
CA ALA A 149 6.02 15.63 5.85
C ALA A 149 6.91 14.53 5.22
N THR A 150 6.67 13.26 5.57
CA THR A 150 7.43 12.11 5.05
C THR A 150 6.76 11.42 3.85
N SER A 151 5.66 11.96 3.32
CA SER A 151 4.87 11.34 2.24
C SER A 151 5.70 10.99 1.00
N ALA A 152 6.58 11.87 0.57
CA ALA A 152 7.44 11.69 -0.60
C ALA A 152 8.70 10.84 -0.33
N GLN A 153 8.92 10.38 0.93
CA GLN A 153 10.12 9.62 1.30
C GLN A 153 9.91 8.11 1.12
N SER A 154 9.32 7.76 -0.02
CA SER A 154 9.14 6.36 -0.44
C SER A 154 9.00 6.27 -1.96
N ALA A 155 9.37 5.13 -2.53
CA ALA A 155 9.15 4.80 -3.92
C ALA A 155 8.66 3.36 -4.07
N ILE A 156 7.79 3.13 -5.05
CA ILE A 156 7.27 1.79 -5.40
C ILE A 156 7.57 1.51 -6.86
N TYR A 157 8.07 0.31 -7.12
CA TYR A 157 8.21 -0.26 -8.46
C TYR A 157 7.50 -1.61 -8.50
N ILE A 158 6.82 -1.90 -9.62
CA ILE A 158 6.11 -3.16 -9.78
C ILE A 158 6.25 -3.71 -11.20
N ALA A 159 6.70 -4.94 -11.30
CA ALA A 159 6.68 -5.70 -12.54
C ALA A 159 5.36 -6.47 -12.63
N VAL A 160 4.63 -6.33 -13.74
CA VAL A 160 3.35 -6.98 -13.94
C VAL A 160 3.41 -7.93 -15.13
N ASP A 161 2.59 -9.00 -15.10
CA ASP A 161 2.47 -9.94 -16.22
C ASP A 161 1.56 -9.41 -17.32
N THR A 162 0.59 -8.59 -16.95
CA THR A 162 -0.40 -8.05 -17.87
C THR A 162 -0.84 -6.65 -17.47
N MET A 163 -1.18 -5.84 -18.47
CA MET A 163 -1.80 -4.52 -18.29
C MET A 163 -3.34 -4.58 -18.29
N LYS A 164 -3.95 -5.78 -18.46
CA LYS A 164 -5.41 -5.97 -18.60
C LYS A 164 -6.18 -5.33 -17.45
N TYR A 165 -5.84 -5.71 -16.21
CA TYR A 165 -6.53 -5.25 -15.00
C TYR A 165 -6.29 -3.77 -14.71
N LEU A 166 -5.05 -3.31 -14.84
CA LEU A 166 -4.67 -1.91 -14.63
C LEU A 166 -5.37 -0.95 -15.61
N LYS A 167 -5.49 -1.33 -16.88
CA LYS A 167 -6.21 -0.55 -17.88
C LYS A 167 -7.70 -0.48 -17.56
N LYS A 168 -8.31 -1.61 -17.24
CA LYS A 168 -9.73 -1.68 -16.86
C LYS A 168 -10.01 -0.85 -15.60
N GLY A 169 -9.10 -0.92 -14.63
CA GLY A 169 -9.21 -0.18 -13.37
C GLY A 169 -8.98 1.34 -13.48
N GLY A 170 -8.26 1.82 -14.49
CA GLY A 170 -7.98 3.24 -14.67
C GLY A 170 -7.00 3.85 -13.64
N ARG A 171 -6.21 3.03 -12.95
CA ARG A 171 -5.20 3.46 -11.94
C ARG A 171 -3.81 3.65 -12.52
N VAL A 172 -3.71 3.77 -13.84
CA VAL A 172 -2.49 4.04 -14.58
C VAL A 172 -2.57 5.37 -15.32
N THR A 173 -1.40 5.96 -15.59
CA THR A 173 -1.32 7.13 -16.46
C THR A 173 -1.69 6.76 -17.90
N PRO A 174 -2.11 7.74 -18.74
CA PRO A 174 -2.35 7.49 -20.15
C PRO A 174 -1.14 6.86 -20.86
N ALA A 175 0.09 7.26 -20.48
CA ALA A 175 1.33 6.72 -21.06
C ALA A 175 1.51 5.23 -20.71
N ALA A 176 1.26 4.84 -19.46
CA ALA A 176 1.30 3.44 -19.05
C ALA A 176 0.16 2.63 -19.70
N ALA A 177 -1.03 3.21 -19.85
CA ALA A 177 -2.16 2.55 -20.51
C ALA A 177 -1.91 2.20 -21.98
N MET A 178 -1.01 2.92 -22.65
CA MET A 178 -0.63 2.65 -24.05
C MET A 178 0.29 1.42 -24.22
N ILE A 179 0.84 0.85 -23.13
CA ILE A 179 1.66 -0.35 -23.22
C ILE A 179 0.79 -1.50 -23.75
N GLY A 180 1.14 -2.01 -24.93
CA GLY A 180 0.47 -3.15 -25.57
C GLY A 180 0.86 -4.48 -24.91
N SER A 181 0.10 -5.54 -25.23
CA SER A 181 0.50 -6.89 -24.90
C SER A 181 1.59 -7.36 -25.86
N ILE A 182 2.79 -7.57 -25.36
CA ILE A 182 3.94 -8.08 -26.13
C ILE A 182 4.40 -9.37 -25.46
N LEU A 183 4.52 -10.44 -26.25
CA LEU A 183 4.92 -11.75 -25.73
C LEU A 183 6.28 -11.67 -24.98
N LYS A 184 6.31 -12.20 -23.77
CA LYS A 184 7.49 -12.25 -22.88
C LYS A 184 8.00 -10.87 -22.43
N ILE A 185 7.25 -9.79 -22.61
CA ILE A 185 7.58 -8.48 -22.04
C ILE A 185 6.78 -8.32 -20.73
N LYS A 186 7.50 -7.97 -19.67
CA LYS A 186 6.94 -7.57 -18.38
C LYS A 186 7.08 -6.06 -18.23
N PRO A 187 5.97 -5.31 -18.25
CA PRO A 187 6.00 -3.90 -17.89
C PRO A 187 6.45 -3.72 -16.44
N VAL A 188 7.40 -2.83 -16.22
CA VAL A 188 7.76 -2.32 -14.90
C VAL A 188 7.19 -0.92 -14.79
N LEU A 189 6.38 -0.72 -13.77
CA LEU A 189 5.70 0.54 -13.46
C LEU A 189 6.26 1.11 -12.17
N GLN A 190 6.06 2.42 -11.95
CA GLN A 190 6.45 3.13 -10.75
C GLN A 190 5.28 3.92 -10.17
N ILE A 191 5.32 4.18 -8.87
CA ILE A 191 4.46 5.14 -8.19
C ILE A 191 5.34 6.16 -7.47
N HIS A 192 5.26 7.40 -7.94
CA HIS A 192 5.79 8.57 -7.27
C HIS A 192 4.61 9.51 -6.98
N GLY A 193 3.84 9.15 -5.96
CA GLY A 193 2.74 9.95 -5.44
C GLY A 193 1.33 9.50 -5.85
N GLU A 194 0.93 9.51 -7.14
CA GLU A 194 -0.48 9.35 -7.49
C GLU A 194 -0.81 8.04 -8.19
N LYS A 195 -0.62 7.99 -9.53
CA LYS A 195 -0.97 6.82 -10.35
C LYS A 195 0.26 6.04 -10.76
N LEU A 196 0.03 4.77 -11.13
CA LEU A 196 1.09 3.98 -11.73
C LEU A 196 1.47 4.56 -13.09
N ASP A 197 2.76 4.84 -13.26
CA ASP A 197 3.33 5.31 -14.51
C ASP A 197 4.33 4.29 -15.08
N ARG A 198 4.62 4.43 -16.37
CA ARG A 198 5.62 3.57 -17.03
C ARG A 198 7.02 3.89 -16.52
N TYR A 199 7.73 2.86 -16.07
CA TYR A 199 9.17 2.95 -15.77
C TYR A 199 10.00 2.32 -16.89
N MET A 200 9.87 1.01 -17.10
CA MET A 200 10.66 0.26 -18.08
C MET A 200 9.89 -0.94 -18.64
N LEU A 201 10.35 -1.48 -19.77
CA LEU A 201 9.89 -2.75 -20.31
C LEU A 201 10.99 -3.79 -20.17
N ALA A 202 10.74 -4.86 -19.44
CA ALA A 202 11.71 -5.92 -19.19
C ALA A 202 11.35 -7.18 -19.97
N ARG A 203 12.34 -7.90 -20.47
CA ARG A 203 12.12 -9.17 -21.17
C ARG A 203 12.28 -10.35 -20.23
N GLY A 204 11.13 -10.89 -19.77
CA GLY A 204 11.07 -12.01 -18.83
C GLY A 204 11.33 -11.63 -17.38
N SER A 205 11.13 -12.59 -16.46
CA SER A 205 11.16 -12.35 -15.02
C SER A 205 12.56 -11.99 -14.50
N ILE A 206 13.63 -12.62 -15.03
CA ILE A 206 15.00 -12.32 -14.62
C ILE A 206 15.31 -10.84 -14.86
N LYS A 207 15.06 -10.36 -16.09
CA LYS A 207 15.32 -8.94 -16.40
C LYS A 207 14.42 -7.98 -15.62
N ALA A 208 13.17 -8.38 -15.34
CA ALA A 208 12.28 -7.59 -14.50
C ALA A 208 12.83 -7.43 -13.07
N ARG A 209 13.33 -8.51 -12.43
CA ARG A 209 13.97 -8.44 -11.11
C ARG A 209 15.23 -7.57 -11.11
N GLU A 210 16.08 -7.66 -12.15
CA GLU A 210 17.24 -6.76 -12.30
C GLU A 210 16.82 -5.30 -12.34
N VAL A 211 15.79 -4.97 -13.15
CA VAL A 211 15.27 -3.60 -13.25
C VAL A 211 14.74 -3.10 -11.90
N LEU A 212 14.01 -3.95 -11.17
CA LEU A 212 13.48 -3.60 -9.84
C LEU A 212 14.61 -3.35 -8.82
N LYS A 213 15.64 -4.20 -8.80
CA LYS A 213 16.81 -4.04 -7.91
C LYS A 213 17.56 -2.75 -8.21
N GLU A 214 17.87 -2.49 -9.48
CA GLU A 214 18.59 -1.28 -9.89
C GLU A 214 17.77 0.00 -9.64
N ALA A 215 16.44 -0.06 -9.78
CA ALA A 215 15.56 1.06 -9.46
C ALA A 215 15.64 1.40 -7.96
N LEU A 216 15.49 0.41 -7.06
CA LEU A 216 15.61 0.64 -5.62
C LEU A 216 17.00 1.11 -5.21
N LYS A 217 18.06 0.47 -5.75
CA LYS A 217 19.44 0.89 -5.50
C LYS A 217 19.65 2.36 -5.85
N LYS A 218 19.18 2.77 -7.03
CA LYS A 218 19.25 4.16 -7.46
C LYS A 218 18.58 5.10 -6.49
N GLU A 219 17.34 4.81 -6.05
CA GLU A 219 16.63 5.64 -5.07
C GLU A 219 17.42 5.77 -3.75
N LEU A 220 17.90 4.64 -3.23
CA LEU A 220 18.65 4.58 -1.98
C LEU A 220 20.00 5.30 -2.03
N GLU A 221 20.66 5.31 -3.19
CA GLU A 221 21.97 5.96 -3.39
C GLU A 221 21.87 7.42 -3.86
N THR A 222 20.66 7.89 -4.29
CA THR A 222 20.47 9.25 -4.81
C THR A 222 19.45 10.03 -4.01
N GLU A 223 18.16 9.90 -4.29
CA GLU A 223 17.07 10.67 -3.67
C GLU A 223 17.04 10.48 -2.15
N PHE A 224 17.25 9.25 -1.68
CA PHE A 224 17.20 8.89 -0.25
C PHE A 224 18.58 8.66 0.37
N ALA A 225 19.68 9.04 -0.29
CA ALA A 225 21.04 8.76 0.16
C ALA A 225 21.33 9.23 1.60
N ALA A 226 20.82 10.39 1.99
CA ALA A 226 21.00 10.91 3.35
C ALA A 226 20.32 10.03 4.41
N PHE A 227 19.10 9.56 4.15
CA PHE A 227 18.37 8.65 5.05
C PHE A 227 18.97 7.25 5.05
N THR A 228 19.44 6.79 3.89
CA THR A 228 20.17 5.52 3.76
C THR A 228 21.42 5.51 4.63
N ALA A 229 22.23 6.56 4.58
CA ALA A 229 23.45 6.70 5.41
C ALA A 229 23.14 6.76 6.92
N GLN A 230 21.96 7.23 7.30
CA GLN A 230 21.47 7.23 8.68
C GLN A 230 20.85 5.87 9.09
N GLY A 231 20.71 4.92 8.16
CA GLY A 231 20.05 3.64 8.38
C GLY A 231 18.53 3.79 8.64
N GLU A 232 17.90 4.79 8.05
CA GLU A 232 16.47 5.08 8.18
C GLU A 232 15.65 4.66 6.96
N MET A 233 16.26 3.88 6.04
CA MET A 233 15.57 3.33 4.88
C MET A 233 15.43 1.82 5.00
N CYS A 234 14.25 1.32 4.62
CA CYS A 234 13.97 -0.10 4.47
C CYS A 234 13.47 -0.42 3.06
N VAL A 235 13.52 -1.70 2.72
CA VAL A 235 12.90 -2.26 1.52
C VAL A 235 11.80 -3.22 1.93
N SER A 236 10.71 -3.24 1.16
CA SER A 236 9.63 -4.20 1.33
C SER A 236 9.21 -4.78 -0.01
N VAL A 237 8.70 -6.00 0.02
CA VAL A 237 8.33 -6.79 -1.16
C VAL A 237 6.85 -7.15 -1.07
N ALA A 238 6.14 -7.07 -2.18
CA ALA A 238 4.77 -7.55 -2.30
C ALA A 238 4.59 -8.32 -3.60
N TYR A 239 3.74 -9.35 -3.59
CA TYR A 239 3.58 -10.20 -4.77
C TYR A 239 2.12 -10.63 -4.95
N THR A 240 1.78 -11.00 -6.20
CA THR A 240 0.49 -11.63 -6.51
C THR A 240 0.72 -13.02 -7.06
N ASP A 241 0.23 -14.06 -6.34
CA ASP A 241 0.29 -15.48 -6.75
C ASP A 241 1.68 -15.96 -7.20
N ASN A 242 2.76 -15.39 -6.65
CA ASN A 242 4.13 -15.75 -7.04
C ASN A 242 5.17 -15.52 -5.93
N LEU A 243 5.02 -16.24 -4.83
CA LEU A 243 5.95 -16.19 -3.69
C LEU A 243 7.42 -16.49 -4.12
N ALA A 244 7.61 -17.45 -5.02
CA ALA A 244 8.95 -17.85 -5.44
C ALA A 244 9.75 -16.71 -6.12
N GLU A 245 9.09 -15.81 -6.85
CA GLU A 245 9.76 -14.63 -7.42
C GLU A 245 10.11 -13.59 -6.36
N ALA A 246 9.27 -13.44 -5.34
CA ALA A 246 9.56 -12.57 -4.19
C ALA A 246 10.78 -13.08 -3.40
N GLU A 247 10.85 -14.37 -3.12
CA GLU A 247 11.99 -15.00 -2.43
C GLU A 247 13.31 -14.85 -3.20
N LYS A 248 13.28 -15.05 -4.53
CA LYS A 248 14.45 -14.81 -5.39
C LYS A 248 14.89 -13.35 -5.35
N PHE A 249 13.95 -12.42 -5.46
CA PHE A 249 14.25 -10.99 -5.36
C PHE A 249 14.92 -10.65 -4.02
N ILE A 250 14.38 -11.15 -2.92
CA ILE A 250 14.91 -10.91 -1.56
C ILE A 250 16.35 -11.44 -1.44
N SER A 251 16.61 -12.67 -1.91
CA SER A 251 17.96 -13.23 -1.89
C SER A 251 18.95 -12.39 -2.70
N GLU A 252 18.59 -12.08 -3.94
CA GLU A 252 19.42 -11.29 -4.84
C GLU A 252 19.63 -9.84 -4.35
N PHE A 253 18.62 -9.23 -3.71
CA PHE A 253 18.72 -7.88 -3.17
C PHE A 253 19.61 -7.83 -1.92
N LYS A 254 19.50 -8.81 -1.01
CA LYS A 254 20.38 -8.92 0.16
C LYS A 254 21.85 -9.12 -0.21
N GLU A 255 22.13 -9.82 -1.30
CA GLU A 255 23.51 -9.92 -1.83
C GLU A 255 24.03 -8.58 -2.35
N MET A 256 23.15 -7.78 -2.98
CA MET A 256 23.51 -6.48 -3.57
C MET A 256 23.63 -5.37 -2.52
N MET A 257 22.73 -5.34 -1.53
CA MET A 257 22.63 -4.29 -0.51
C MET A 257 22.38 -4.91 0.88
N PRO A 258 23.38 -5.57 1.48
CA PRO A 258 23.23 -6.35 2.72
C PRO A 258 22.83 -5.51 3.94
N ASP A 259 23.18 -4.21 3.95
CA ASP A 259 22.95 -3.32 5.06
C ASP A 259 21.51 -2.71 5.08
N ILE A 260 20.74 -2.90 4.00
CA ILE A 260 19.38 -2.40 3.91
C ILE A 260 18.40 -3.45 4.46
N PRO A 261 17.65 -3.16 5.53
CA PRO A 261 16.69 -4.10 6.08
C PRO A 261 15.51 -4.35 5.12
N ILE A 262 15.04 -5.59 5.09
CA ILE A 262 13.76 -5.95 4.45
C ILE A 262 12.74 -6.08 5.56
N HIS A 263 11.75 -5.18 5.58
CA HIS A 263 10.73 -5.13 6.63
C HIS A 263 9.58 -6.09 6.36
N PHE A 264 9.01 -6.06 5.16
CA PHE A 264 7.84 -6.86 4.82
C PHE A 264 8.06 -7.65 3.54
N SER A 265 7.47 -8.85 3.51
CA SER A 265 7.35 -9.69 2.31
C SER A 265 5.98 -10.36 2.35
N ASP A 266 4.99 -9.71 1.73
CA ASP A 266 3.59 -10.09 1.86
C ASP A 266 2.91 -10.27 0.49
N PRO A 267 1.86 -11.08 0.40
CA PRO A 267 0.97 -11.00 -0.76
C PRO A 267 0.32 -9.61 -0.84
N LEU A 268 0.13 -9.11 -2.07
CA LEU A 268 -0.62 -7.87 -2.28
C LEU A 268 -2.06 -8.03 -1.80
N PRO A 269 -2.63 -7.04 -1.09
CA PRO A 269 -4.03 -7.07 -0.69
C PRO A 269 -4.96 -7.35 -1.87
N LEU A 270 -6.04 -8.10 -1.66
CA LEU A 270 -6.93 -8.52 -2.74
C LEU A 270 -7.56 -7.33 -3.48
N SER A 271 -7.91 -6.28 -2.75
CA SER A 271 -8.41 -5.02 -3.34
C SER A 271 -7.39 -4.35 -4.28
N VAL A 272 -6.09 -4.46 -4.00
CA VAL A 272 -5.02 -4.01 -4.91
C VAL A 272 -4.83 -5.02 -6.04
N SER A 273 -4.87 -6.31 -5.74
CA SER A 273 -4.72 -7.40 -6.70
C SER A 273 -5.80 -7.39 -7.79
N CYS A 274 -7.02 -6.91 -7.49
CA CYS A 274 -8.09 -6.66 -8.47
C CYS A 274 -7.63 -5.78 -9.65
N HIS A 275 -6.72 -4.85 -9.39
CA HIS A 275 -6.20 -3.92 -10.41
C HIS A 275 -4.86 -4.37 -11.00
N ILE A 276 -4.10 -5.16 -10.28
CA ILE A 276 -2.75 -5.62 -10.70
C ILE A 276 -2.83 -6.93 -11.50
N GLY A 277 -3.68 -7.86 -11.05
CA GLY A 277 -3.75 -9.22 -11.60
C GLY A 277 -2.67 -10.14 -11.04
N PRO A 278 -2.65 -11.43 -11.46
CA PRO A 278 -1.70 -12.43 -10.99
C PRO A 278 -0.29 -12.21 -11.55
N GLY A 279 0.72 -12.81 -10.91
CA GLY A 279 2.10 -12.89 -11.40
C GLY A 279 2.92 -11.62 -11.23
N ALA A 280 2.45 -10.63 -10.47
CA ALA A 280 3.19 -9.40 -10.25
C ALA A 280 4.18 -9.51 -9.08
N LEU A 281 5.26 -8.72 -9.20
CA LEU A 281 6.25 -8.51 -8.16
C LEU A 281 6.41 -7.01 -7.93
N GLY A 282 5.96 -6.53 -6.77
CA GLY A 282 6.10 -5.17 -6.30
C GLY A 282 7.23 -5.06 -5.28
N VAL A 283 7.98 -3.97 -5.34
CA VAL A 283 9.05 -3.65 -4.40
C VAL A 283 8.99 -2.18 -4.03
N SER A 284 9.37 -1.85 -2.82
CA SER A 284 9.43 -0.47 -2.38
C SER A 284 10.65 -0.21 -1.53
N CYS A 285 11.10 1.05 -1.52
CA CYS A 285 11.87 1.58 -0.40
C CYS A 285 11.06 2.67 0.30
N ALA A 286 11.22 2.77 1.60
CA ALA A 286 10.55 3.78 2.42
C ALA A 286 11.42 4.18 3.61
N ARG A 287 11.35 5.46 3.99
CA ARG A 287 11.87 5.90 5.28
C ARG A 287 10.98 5.39 6.40
N PHE A 288 11.59 4.96 7.49
CA PHE A 288 10.91 4.46 8.67
C PHE A 288 11.48 5.06 9.95
N ILE A 289 10.70 5.06 11.02
CA ILE A 289 11.14 5.42 12.37
C ILE A 289 11.84 4.22 13.00
N LYS A 290 13.02 4.43 13.59
CA LYS A 290 13.77 3.40 14.33
C LYS A 290 13.15 3.06 15.67
#